data_6e1940509ed6efb8c8a71e61df4792bc
#
_entry.id   6e1940509ed6efb8c8a71e61df4792bc
#
_cell.length_a   1.000
_cell.length_b   1.000
_cell.length_c   1.000
_cell.angle_alpha   90.00
_cell.angle_beta   90.00
_cell.angle_gamma   90.00
#
_symmetry.space_group_name_H-M   'P 1'
#
loop_
_entity.id
_entity.type
_entity.pdbx_description
1 polymer ?
#
loop_
_entity_poly.entity_id
_entity_poly.type
_entity_poly.pdbx_seq_one_letter_code
_entity_poly.pdbx_strand_id
1 'polypeptide(L)'
;MMLYVLALGSPTHPVSPEAWQVWARTYNDDWGVYQGQEFLAFGPMFGHQYSHVWIDFRGIQDDFMRERGMDYFENSRRATLAQREYAINNPMKWKDYGENVWGLTASDGPQQTVQEFRGEQREFRHYSARGAGLRENFDDGTIAPTAAISSLPFAPEIVIPATLEMHERY
;
A
#
# COMPACT_ATOMS: atom_id res chain seq x y z
N MET A 1 5.61 7.97 8.60
CA MET A 1 5.98 7.27 9.86
C MET A 1 7.44 7.44 10.20
N MET A 2 8.41 7.00 9.39
CA MET A 2 9.86 7.06 9.69
C MET A 2 10.34 8.45 10.13
N LEU A 3 9.89 9.55 9.50
CA LEU A 3 10.25 10.91 9.89
C LEU A 3 9.94 11.19 11.37
N TYR A 4 8.76 10.77 11.83
CA TYR A 4 8.34 10.95 13.22
C TYR A 4 9.17 10.10 14.20
N VAL A 5 9.48 8.85 13.81
CA VAL A 5 10.36 8.00 14.64
C VAL A 5 11.72 8.65 14.82
N LEU A 6 12.33 9.17 13.74
CA LEU A 6 13.61 9.86 13.79
C LEU A 6 13.55 11.18 14.59
N ALA A 7 12.48 11.95 14.40
CA ALA A 7 12.32 13.23 15.10
C ALA A 7 12.06 13.05 16.60
N LEU A 8 11.24 12.08 16.98
CA LEU A 8 10.97 11.73 18.39
C LEU A 8 12.22 11.12 19.07
N GLY A 9 12.96 10.28 18.34
CA GLY A 9 14.17 9.62 18.83
C GLY A 9 15.46 10.47 18.75
N SER A 10 15.37 11.73 18.33
CA SER A 10 16.57 12.60 18.22
C SER A 10 17.25 12.78 19.58
N PRO A 11 18.55 12.48 19.70
CA PRO A 11 19.25 12.60 21.00
C PRO A 11 19.50 14.04 21.42
N THR A 12 19.42 15.00 20.52
CA THR A 12 19.78 16.40 20.77
C THR A 12 18.57 17.36 20.66
N HIS A 13 17.65 17.09 19.74
CA HIS A 13 16.50 17.97 19.46
C HIS A 13 15.24 17.12 19.22
N PRO A 14 14.77 16.34 20.20
CA PRO A 14 13.57 15.55 20.03
C PRO A 14 12.33 16.45 19.91
N VAL A 15 11.41 16.09 19.03
CA VAL A 15 10.09 16.73 19.02
C VAL A 15 9.23 16.17 20.14
N SER A 16 8.21 16.94 20.55
CA SER A 16 7.28 16.47 21.58
C SER A 16 6.47 15.25 21.08
N PRO A 17 6.16 14.28 21.98
CA PRO A 17 5.30 13.14 21.67
C PRO A 17 3.93 13.52 21.09
N GLU A 18 3.39 14.69 21.44
CA GLU A 18 2.14 15.20 20.89
C GLU A 18 2.19 15.39 19.36
N ALA A 19 3.39 15.56 18.77
CA ALA A 19 3.54 15.63 17.32
C ALA A 19 3.02 14.36 16.63
N TRP A 20 3.22 13.19 17.22
CA TRP A 20 2.66 11.93 16.72
C TRP A 20 1.13 11.92 16.81
N GLN A 21 0.57 12.35 17.94
CA GLN A 21 -0.89 12.40 18.14
C GLN A 21 -1.56 13.33 17.13
N VAL A 22 -0.96 14.49 16.86
CA VAL A 22 -1.45 15.43 15.82
C VAL A 22 -1.41 14.80 14.43
N TRP A 23 -0.37 14.06 14.11
CA TRP A 23 -0.24 13.37 12.80
C TRP A 23 -1.26 12.23 12.68
N ALA A 24 -1.43 11.44 13.74
CA ALA A 24 -2.33 10.29 13.76
C ALA A 24 -3.83 10.65 13.92
N ARG A 25 -4.18 11.92 14.11
CA ARG A 25 -5.58 12.36 14.35
C ARG A 25 -6.58 11.97 13.25
N THR A 26 -6.10 11.77 12.01
CA THR A 26 -6.92 11.38 10.86
C THR A 26 -7.06 9.87 10.70
N TYR A 27 -6.40 9.06 11.52
CA TYR A 27 -6.38 7.60 11.39
C TYR A 27 -7.77 6.97 11.46
N ASN A 28 -8.68 7.53 12.28
CA ASN A 28 -10.06 7.05 12.30
C ASN A 28 -10.77 7.17 10.96
N ASP A 29 -10.38 8.15 10.18
CA ASP A 29 -10.95 8.39 8.85
C ASP A 29 -10.45 7.39 7.80
N ASP A 30 -9.25 6.86 8.01
CA ASP A 30 -8.58 5.94 7.10
C ASP A 30 -8.59 4.48 7.59
N TRP A 31 -9.18 4.24 8.78
CA TRP A 31 -9.41 2.90 9.30
C TRP A 31 -10.69 2.29 8.74
N GLY A 32 -10.63 1.05 8.27
CA GLY A 32 -11.82 0.34 7.84
C GLY A 32 -11.55 -0.96 7.11
N VAL A 33 -12.62 -1.56 6.62
CA VAL A 33 -12.57 -2.83 5.87
C VAL A 33 -12.46 -2.55 4.38
N TYR A 34 -11.44 -3.08 3.75
CA TYR A 34 -11.25 -3.05 2.30
C TYR A 34 -10.79 -4.40 1.79
N GLN A 35 -11.42 -4.94 0.76
CA GLN A 35 -11.10 -6.25 0.18
C GLN A 35 -10.98 -7.36 1.24
N GLY A 36 -11.90 -7.37 2.21
CA GLY A 36 -11.94 -8.38 3.28
C GLY A 36 -10.92 -8.19 4.40
N GLN A 37 -10.08 -7.16 4.37
CA GLN A 37 -9.11 -6.84 5.40
C GLN A 37 -9.53 -5.57 6.15
N GLU A 38 -9.40 -5.58 7.49
CA GLU A 38 -9.57 -4.40 8.33
C GLU A 38 -8.21 -3.84 8.71
N PHE A 39 -7.91 -2.60 8.31
CA PHE A 39 -6.60 -1.99 8.52
C PHE A 39 -6.64 -0.46 8.35
N LEU A 40 -5.57 0.20 8.75
CA LEU A 40 -5.34 1.61 8.44
C LEU A 40 -4.89 1.72 6.98
N ALA A 41 -5.80 2.18 6.13
CA ALA A 41 -5.63 2.16 4.69
C ALA A 41 -4.79 3.32 4.18
N PHE A 42 -4.01 3.02 3.15
CA PHE A 42 -3.35 3.96 2.26
C PHE A 42 -3.26 3.29 0.89
N GLY A 43 -3.74 3.94 -0.16
CA GLY A 43 -3.89 3.28 -1.47
C GLY A 43 -2.60 2.72 -2.07
N PRO A 44 -1.54 3.54 -2.26
CA PRO A 44 -0.28 3.07 -2.82
C PRO A 44 0.53 2.23 -1.83
N MET A 45 1.04 1.06 -2.27
CA MET A 45 1.77 0.13 -1.38
C MET A 45 3.01 0.72 -0.72
N PHE A 46 3.71 1.67 -1.34
CA PHE A 46 4.91 2.24 -0.74
C PHE A 46 4.68 2.84 0.66
N GLY A 47 3.49 3.36 0.93
CA GLY A 47 3.13 3.90 2.25
C GLY A 47 3.16 2.86 3.36
N HIS A 48 2.89 1.60 3.02
CA HIS A 48 2.96 0.45 3.93
C HIS A 48 4.33 -0.22 3.99
N GLN A 49 5.26 0.11 3.08
CA GLN A 49 6.53 -0.59 2.91
C GLN A 49 7.73 0.24 3.36
N TYR A 50 7.77 1.53 3.00
CA TYR A 50 8.97 2.35 3.06
C TYR A 50 9.61 2.41 4.46
N SER A 51 8.81 2.60 5.51
CA SER A 51 9.34 2.69 6.88
C SER A 51 9.90 1.36 7.38
N HIS A 52 9.38 0.23 6.89
CA HIS A 52 9.82 -1.12 7.27
C HIS A 52 11.21 -1.49 6.72
N VAL A 53 11.72 -0.77 5.73
CA VAL A 53 13.10 -0.94 5.23
C VAL A 53 14.13 -0.67 6.33
N TRP A 54 13.79 0.21 7.28
CA TRP A 54 14.69 0.71 8.31
C TRP A 54 14.32 0.27 9.71
N ILE A 55 13.07 -0.07 9.95
CA ILE A 55 12.51 -0.33 11.28
C ILE A 55 11.67 -1.61 11.22
N ASP A 56 11.98 -2.54 12.09
CA ASP A 56 11.10 -3.69 12.32
C ASP A 56 9.93 -3.26 13.22
N PHE A 57 8.75 -3.15 12.62
CA PHE A 57 7.55 -2.71 13.32
C PHE A 57 6.76 -3.85 13.97
N ARG A 58 7.30 -5.08 14.04
CA ARG A 58 6.66 -6.16 14.79
C ARG A 58 6.59 -5.81 16.26
N GLY A 59 5.37 -5.87 16.82
CA GLY A 59 5.11 -5.49 18.21
C GLY A 59 5.11 -3.99 18.49
N ILE A 60 5.38 -3.13 17.49
CA ILE A 60 5.33 -1.67 17.67
C ILE A 60 3.90 -1.18 17.47
N GLN A 61 3.36 -0.57 18.52
CA GLN A 61 1.99 -0.06 18.60
C GLN A 61 2.00 1.32 19.24
N ASP A 62 1.28 2.25 18.66
CA ASP A 62 0.78 3.42 19.38
C ASP A 62 -0.57 3.10 20.04
N ASP A 63 -1.18 4.10 20.70
CA ASP A 63 -2.45 3.89 21.37
C ASP A 63 -3.56 3.49 20.40
N PHE A 64 -3.56 4.08 19.18
CA PHE A 64 -4.54 3.77 18.15
C PHE A 64 -4.46 2.29 17.70
N MET A 65 -3.27 1.78 17.45
CA MET A 65 -3.06 0.38 17.06
C MET A 65 -3.28 -0.59 18.22
N ARG A 66 -2.93 -0.19 19.43
CA ARG A 66 -3.14 -1.00 20.64
C ARG A 66 -4.62 -1.25 20.92
N GLU A 67 -5.45 -0.20 20.79
CA GLU A 67 -6.91 -0.31 20.93
C GLU A 67 -7.53 -1.29 19.92
N ARG A 68 -6.87 -1.49 18.78
CA ARG A 68 -7.31 -2.38 17.70
C ARG A 68 -6.64 -3.76 17.74
N GLY A 69 -5.79 -4.00 18.75
CA GLY A 69 -5.09 -5.28 18.90
C GLY A 69 -4.13 -5.61 17.76
N MET A 70 -3.56 -4.60 17.11
CA MET A 70 -2.74 -4.74 15.91
C MET A 70 -1.43 -3.95 16.04
N ASP A 71 -0.35 -4.43 15.41
CA ASP A 71 0.86 -3.65 15.20
C ASP A 71 0.96 -3.13 13.75
N TYR A 72 1.94 -2.29 13.49
CA TYR A 72 2.12 -1.71 12.15
C TYR A 72 2.63 -2.72 11.12
N PHE A 73 3.24 -3.84 11.56
CA PHE A 73 3.64 -4.91 10.66
C PHE A 73 2.41 -5.68 10.15
N GLU A 74 1.52 -6.09 11.05
CA GLU A 74 0.26 -6.74 10.67
C GLU A 74 -0.63 -5.82 9.81
N ASN A 75 -0.63 -4.51 10.10
CA ASN A 75 -1.31 -3.53 9.24
C ASN A 75 -0.80 -3.58 7.80
N SER A 76 0.51 -3.60 7.61
CA SER A 76 1.13 -3.66 6.28
C SER A 76 0.90 -5.02 5.60
N ARG A 77 0.85 -6.11 6.38
CA ARG A 77 0.46 -7.43 5.89
C ARG A 77 -0.98 -7.42 5.34
N ARG A 78 -1.92 -6.86 6.07
CA ARG A 78 -3.32 -6.75 5.63
C ARG A 78 -3.47 -5.87 4.41
N ALA A 79 -2.74 -4.77 4.32
CA ALA A 79 -2.71 -3.94 3.11
C ALA A 79 -2.20 -4.72 1.89
N THR A 80 -1.19 -5.57 2.07
CA THR A 80 -0.66 -6.46 1.02
C THR A 80 -1.72 -7.45 0.53
N LEU A 81 -2.41 -8.11 1.46
CA LEU A 81 -3.50 -9.03 1.13
C LEU A 81 -4.65 -8.32 0.41
N ALA A 82 -5.02 -7.13 0.88
CA ALA A 82 -6.08 -6.32 0.26
C ALA A 82 -5.75 -5.90 -1.18
N GLN A 83 -4.49 -5.54 -1.46
CA GLN A 83 -4.08 -5.19 -2.83
C GLN A 83 -4.12 -6.40 -3.77
N ARG A 84 -3.70 -7.58 -3.31
CA ARG A 84 -3.84 -8.81 -4.09
C ARG A 84 -5.31 -9.12 -4.39
N GLU A 85 -6.17 -9.04 -3.37
CA GLU A 85 -7.60 -9.29 -3.52
C GLU A 85 -8.26 -8.28 -4.48
N TYR A 86 -7.84 -7.02 -4.46
CA TYR A 86 -8.27 -6.04 -5.46
C TYR A 86 -7.94 -6.49 -6.89
N ALA A 87 -6.74 -7.01 -7.11
CA ALA A 87 -6.34 -7.48 -8.44
C ALA A 87 -7.09 -8.76 -8.86
N ILE A 88 -7.41 -9.65 -7.92
CA ILE A 88 -8.26 -10.83 -8.17
C ILE A 88 -9.66 -10.39 -8.58
N ASN A 89 -10.27 -9.48 -7.83
CA ASN A 89 -11.60 -8.93 -8.11
C ASN A 89 -11.62 -8.09 -9.39
N ASN A 90 -10.50 -7.46 -9.74
CA ASN A 90 -10.26 -6.72 -10.96
C ASN A 90 -11.44 -5.85 -11.41
N PRO A 91 -11.89 -4.89 -10.59
CA PRO A 91 -13.11 -4.13 -10.88
C PRO A 91 -12.98 -3.29 -12.15
N MET A 92 -11.76 -2.90 -12.51
CA MET A 92 -11.46 -2.14 -13.72
C MET A 92 -11.31 -3.01 -14.96
N LYS A 93 -11.30 -4.34 -14.81
CA LYS A 93 -11.17 -5.34 -15.90
C LYS A 93 -9.89 -5.18 -16.71
N TRP A 94 -8.78 -4.83 -16.04
CA TRP A 94 -7.47 -4.78 -16.67
C TRP A 94 -7.02 -6.19 -17.09
N LYS A 95 -6.30 -6.25 -18.19
CA LYS A 95 -5.72 -7.50 -18.67
C LYS A 95 -4.68 -8.01 -17.64
N ASP A 96 -4.67 -9.30 -17.42
CA ASP A 96 -3.72 -10.04 -16.58
C ASP A 96 -3.78 -9.78 -15.06
N TYR A 97 -4.54 -8.80 -14.57
CA TYR A 97 -4.75 -8.65 -13.13
C TYR A 97 -5.33 -9.92 -12.53
N GLY A 98 -4.79 -10.36 -11.40
CA GLY A 98 -5.23 -11.57 -10.73
C GLY A 98 -4.35 -11.96 -9.57
N GLU A 99 -4.43 -13.22 -9.21
CA GLU A 99 -3.80 -13.81 -8.03
C GLU A 99 -2.28 -13.57 -7.95
N ASN A 100 -1.59 -13.62 -9.09
CA ASN A 100 -0.14 -13.51 -9.19
C ASN A 100 0.34 -12.28 -9.99
N VAL A 101 -0.58 -11.41 -10.44
CA VAL A 101 -0.24 -10.16 -11.13
C VAL A 101 -0.95 -9.01 -10.44
N TRP A 102 -0.25 -8.37 -9.53
CA TRP A 102 -0.74 -7.27 -8.70
C TRP A 102 0.42 -6.38 -8.22
N GLY A 103 0.08 -5.21 -7.71
CA GLY A 103 1.03 -4.28 -7.10
C GLY A 103 0.85 -2.86 -7.63
N LEU A 104 0.05 -2.07 -6.89
CA LEU A 104 -0.18 -0.67 -7.18
C LEU A 104 0.62 0.20 -6.20
N THR A 105 1.47 1.05 -6.76
CA THR A 105 2.27 2.00 -5.99
C THR A 105 2.60 3.22 -6.86
N ALA A 106 3.29 4.19 -6.28
CA ALA A 106 3.85 5.29 -7.07
C ALA A 106 4.84 4.73 -8.10
N SER A 107 4.59 4.98 -9.36
CA SER A 107 5.39 4.48 -10.48
C SER A 107 5.20 5.30 -11.74
N ASP A 108 6.13 5.17 -12.66
CA ASP A 108 5.95 5.65 -14.02
C ASP A 108 4.87 4.85 -14.74
N GLY A 109 4.24 5.46 -15.71
CA GLY A 109 3.24 4.86 -16.58
C GLY A 109 3.51 5.21 -18.04
N PRO A 110 2.65 4.75 -18.97
CA PRO A 110 2.94 4.83 -20.40
C PRO A 110 2.94 6.27 -20.94
N GLN A 111 1.95 7.07 -20.59
CA GLN A 111 1.84 8.47 -21.01
C GLN A 111 0.66 9.19 -20.33
N GLN A 112 0.67 10.53 -20.38
CA GLN A 112 -0.46 11.35 -19.92
C GLN A 112 -1.50 11.46 -21.04
N THR A 113 -2.62 10.75 -20.91
CA THR A 113 -3.67 10.72 -21.93
C THR A 113 -5.00 10.27 -21.37
N VAL A 114 -6.07 10.55 -22.09
CA VAL A 114 -7.39 9.95 -21.87
C VAL A 114 -7.74 9.13 -23.09
N GLN A 115 -8.09 7.87 -22.89
CA GLN A 115 -8.44 6.97 -23.99
C GLN A 115 -9.74 6.23 -23.67
N GLU A 116 -10.42 5.80 -24.71
CA GLU A 116 -11.55 4.90 -24.57
C GLU A 116 -11.06 3.46 -24.38
N PHE A 117 -11.51 2.84 -23.30
CA PHE A 117 -11.25 1.44 -22.99
C PHE A 117 -12.56 0.75 -22.64
N ARG A 118 -12.99 -0.19 -23.49
CA ARG A 118 -14.25 -0.94 -23.35
C ARG A 118 -15.50 -0.05 -23.20
N GLY A 119 -15.54 1.06 -23.96
CA GLY A 119 -16.65 2.01 -23.94
C GLY A 119 -16.65 3.03 -22.80
N GLU A 120 -15.58 3.05 -21.98
CA GLU A 120 -15.40 4.02 -20.90
C GLU A 120 -14.15 4.88 -21.13
N GLN A 121 -14.26 6.17 -20.82
CA GLN A 121 -13.11 7.07 -20.83
C GLN A 121 -12.23 6.78 -19.63
N ARG A 122 -10.94 6.51 -19.88
CA ARG A 122 -9.96 6.19 -18.87
C ARG A 122 -8.75 7.12 -18.96
N GLU A 123 -8.36 7.66 -17.81
CA GLU A 123 -7.16 8.47 -17.67
C GLU A 123 -5.96 7.56 -17.46
N PHE A 124 -4.87 7.83 -18.22
CA PHE A 124 -3.55 7.24 -18.04
C PHE A 124 -2.57 8.34 -17.69
N ARG A 125 -1.59 8.06 -16.83
CA ARG A 125 -0.63 9.06 -16.34
C ARG A 125 0.81 8.61 -16.53
N HIS A 126 1.69 9.58 -16.84
CA HIS A 126 3.14 9.34 -16.86
C HIS A 126 3.64 8.83 -15.51
N TYR A 127 3.42 9.61 -14.47
CA TYR A 127 3.73 9.25 -13.09
C TYR A 127 2.50 9.48 -12.23
N SER A 128 2.19 8.53 -11.37
CA SER A 128 1.12 8.66 -10.41
C SER A 128 1.32 7.77 -9.19
N ALA A 129 0.75 8.19 -8.07
CA ALA A 129 0.58 7.36 -6.89
C ALA A 129 -0.61 6.42 -7.11
N ARG A 130 -0.39 5.34 -7.89
CA ARG A 130 -1.40 4.31 -8.14
C ARG A 130 -1.68 3.54 -6.88
N GLY A 131 -2.93 3.25 -6.63
CA GLY A 131 -3.32 2.56 -5.39
C GLY A 131 -4.76 2.11 -5.38
N ALA A 132 -5.03 1.18 -4.50
CA ALA A 132 -6.35 0.68 -4.18
C ALA A 132 -6.54 0.73 -2.65
N GLY A 133 -7.55 1.44 -2.19
CA GLY A 133 -7.81 1.65 -0.76
C GLY A 133 -9.23 2.15 -0.50
N LEU A 134 -9.51 2.52 0.73
CA LEU A 134 -10.85 2.96 1.14
C LEU A 134 -11.31 4.26 0.50
N ARG A 135 -10.39 5.22 0.30
CA ARG A 135 -10.73 6.57 -0.12
C ARG A 135 -10.12 6.98 -1.45
N GLU A 136 -8.87 6.61 -1.67
CA GLU A 136 -8.13 7.04 -2.85
C GLU A 136 -7.77 5.82 -3.70
N ASN A 137 -8.39 5.75 -4.87
CA ASN A 137 -8.09 4.74 -5.87
C ASN A 137 -7.72 5.44 -7.18
N PHE A 138 -6.52 5.18 -7.64
CA PHE A 138 -6.14 5.48 -9.02
C PHE A 138 -5.47 4.24 -9.60
N ASP A 139 -6.10 3.70 -10.61
CA ASP A 139 -5.67 2.50 -11.30
C ASP A 139 -5.89 2.67 -12.81
N ASP A 140 -4.81 2.80 -13.55
CA ASP A 140 -4.78 2.93 -15.01
C ASP A 140 -4.25 1.66 -15.70
N GLY A 141 -4.23 0.53 -14.99
CA GLY A 141 -3.73 -0.74 -15.52
C GLY A 141 -2.21 -0.92 -15.41
N THR A 142 -1.50 0.05 -14.81
CA THR A 142 -0.05 -0.03 -14.62
C THR A 142 0.28 -0.78 -13.34
N ILE A 143 0.89 -1.95 -13.45
CA ILE A 143 1.45 -2.72 -12.34
C ILE A 143 2.92 -2.34 -12.14
N ALA A 144 3.32 -2.17 -10.90
CA ALA A 144 4.71 -2.04 -10.50
C ALA A 144 5.16 -3.33 -9.79
N PRO A 145 5.94 -4.23 -10.42
CA PRO A 145 6.38 -5.48 -9.78
C PRO A 145 7.10 -5.26 -8.45
N THR A 146 7.77 -4.11 -8.30
CA THR A 146 8.42 -3.71 -7.04
C THR A 146 7.44 -3.60 -5.87
N ALA A 147 6.18 -3.24 -6.11
CA ALA A 147 5.17 -3.16 -5.04
C ALA A 147 4.85 -4.56 -4.47
N ALA A 148 4.74 -5.57 -5.34
CA ALA A 148 4.56 -6.94 -4.90
C ALA A 148 5.82 -7.47 -4.20
N ILE A 149 6.99 -7.36 -4.83
CA ILE A 149 8.26 -7.90 -4.31
C ILE A 149 8.63 -7.27 -2.97
N SER A 150 8.46 -5.96 -2.80
CA SER A 150 8.75 -5.27 -1.53
C SER A 150 7.79 -5.66 -0.39
N SER A 151 6.71 -6.36 -0.70
CA SER A 151 5.80 -6.94 0.30
C SER A 151 6.25 -8.32 0.82
N LEU A 152 7.39 -8.85 0.35
CA LEU A 152 7.91 -10.16 0.75
C LEU A 152 8.01 -10.36 2.28
N PRO A 153 8.46 -9.38 3.08
CA PRO A 153 8.50 -9.54 4.54
C PRO A 153 7.13 -9.75 5.19
N PHE A 154 6.06 -9.26 4.56
CA PHE A 154 4.72 -9.26 5.14
C PHE A 154 3.92 -10.52 4.80
N ALA A 155 4.03 -11.01 3.57
CA ALA A 155 3.21 -12.11 3.06
C ALA A 155 3.97 -12.95 2.00
N PRO A 156 5.06 -13.64 2.38
CA PRO A 156 5.88 -14.41 1.43
C PRO A 156 5.07 -15.47 0.65
N GLU A 157 4.03 -16.01 1.27
CA GLU A 157 3.16 -17.03 0.70
C GLU A 157 2.42 -16.60 -0.57
N ILE A 158 2.17 -15.31 -0.75
CA ILE A 158 1.53 -14.75 -1.95
C ILE A 158 2.53 -13.99 -2.83
N VAL A 159 3.59 -13.45 -2.24
CA VAL A 159 4.57 -12.63 -2.97
C VAL A 159 5.51 -13.50 -3.80
N ILE A 160 5.95 -14.67 -3.28
CA ILE A 160 6.84 -15.56 -4.03
C ILE A 160 6.19 -16.04 -5.33
N PRO A 161 4.96 -16.60 -5.33
CA PRO A 161 4.29 -16.97 -6.58
C PRO A 161 4.09 -15.79 -7.54
N ALA A 162 3.70 -14.63 -7.02
CA ALA A 162 3.53 -13.43 -7.84
C ALA A 162 4.85 -12.96 -8.49
N THR A 163 5.95 -13.01 -7.75
CA THR A 163 7.27 -12.65 -8.27
C THR A 163 7.70 -13.58 -9.40
N LEU A 164 7.52 -14.88 -9.25
CA LEU A 164 7.85 -15.88 -10.27
C LEU A 164 7.01 -15.69 -11.53
N GLU A 165 5.68 -15.56 -11.37
CA GLU A 165 4.77 -15.31 -12.51
C GLU A 165 5.11 -14.03 -13.26
N MET A 166 5.35 -12.93 -12.57
CA MET A 166 5.70 -11.67 -13.21
C MET A 166 7.07 -11.72 -13.88
N HIS A 167 8.05 -12.44 -13.31
CA HIS A 167 9.36 -12.64 -13.93
C HIS A 167 9.29 -13.47 -15.23
N GLU A 168 8.42 -14.47 -15.27
CA GLU A 168 8.24 -15.30 -16.48
C GLU A 168 7.47 -14.58 -17.59
N ARG A 169 6.59 -13.64 -17.19
CA ARG A 169 5.68 -12.95 -18.09
C ARG A 169 6.25 -11.67 -18.71
N TYR A 170 7.11 -10.97 -17.98
CA TYR A 170 7.66 -9.65 -18.33
C TYR A 170 9.20 -9.63 -18.29
#